data_f1adf2789b3764b2e88f81679bddf913
#
_entry.id   f1adf2789b3764b2e88f81679bddf913
#
_cell.length_a   1.000
_cell.length_b   1.000
_cell.length_c   1.000
_cell.angle_alpha   90.00
_cell.angle_beta   90.00
_cell.angle_gamma   90.00
#
_symmetry.space_group_name_H-M   'P 1'
#
loop_
_entity.id
_entity.type
_entity.pdbx_description
1 polymer ?
#
loop_
_entity_poly.entity_id
_entity_poly.type
_entity_poly.pdbx_seq_one_letter_code
_entity_poly.pdbx_strand_id
1 'polypeptide(L)'
;VLDSPDGVTVPLEAFARAVDSRTALVVTSHVYYTTGAIQDVAGVAKLAHQHGALCLIDAYQSIGQVPVDARELDVDVLLTGSLKWLLGGQGLAYVYVRKPLVEKLEPTAVSWFGVEDQFAFDSSKLRLRSDARRFEMGTPAVPTVYTARSGLELIREVGVERIRRRVSALTEDLLDRMRVAGMSVRGAAGRETRSGIVMVEREDPATAVRRLAQAGVICDYRPGAVRLSPHFYNTTADNEKAIEILRA
;
A
#
# COMPACT_ATOMS: atom_id res chain seq x y z
N VAL A 1 3.54 -19.06 -4.16
CA VAL A 1 3.13 -17.85 -4.88
C VAL A 1 1.82 -18.15 -5.59
N LEU A 2 0.85 -17.23 -5.53
CA LEU A 2 -0.42 -17.35 -6.24
C LEU A 2 -0.37 -16.50 -7.50
N ASP A 3 -0.86 -17.06 -8.59
CA ASP A 3 -1.01 -16.35 -9.85
C ASP A 3 -2.36 -15.65 -9.91
N SER A 4 -2.41 -14.50 -10.57
CA SER A 4 -3.64 -13.79 -10.91
C SER A 4 -4.17 -14.33 -12.22
N PRO A 5 -5.39 -14.92 -12.27
CA PRO A 5 -5.92 -15.51 -13.49
C PRO A 5 -6.30 -14.47 -14.55
N ASP A 6 -6.58 -13.23 -14.14
CA ASP A 6 -6.95 -12.13 -15.01
C ASP A 6 -5.83 -11.07 -15.14
N GLY A 7 -4.68 -11.28 -14.45
CA GLY A 7 -3.60 -10.33 -14.39
C GLY A 7 -3.92 -9.05 -13.60
N VAL A 8 -5.08 -9.00 -12.92
CA VAL A 8 -5.57 -7.82 -12.19
C VAL A 8 -5.79 -8.13 -10.71
N THR A 9 -6.47 -9.23 -10.40
CA THR A 9 -6.87 -9.63 -9.04
C THR A 9 -6.42 -11.03 -8.70
N VAL A 10 -6.33 -11.36 -7.42
CA VAL A 10 -6.18 -12.73 -6.93
C VAL A 10 -7.47 -13.09 -6.17
N PRO A 11 -8.33 -13.95 -6.72
CA PRO A 11 -9.61 -14.27 -6.08
C PRO A 11 -9.42 -15.07 -4.80
N LEU A 12 -10.36 -14.96 -3.85
CA LEU A 12 -10.30 -15.66 -2.56
C LEU A 12 -10.21 -17.19 -2.73
N GLU A 13 -10.81 -17.74 -3.79
CA GLU A 13 -10.74 -19.16 -4.12
C GLU A 13 -9.31 -19.63 -4.42
N ALA A 14 -8.43 -18.75 -4.91
CA ALA A 14 -7.02 -19.08 -5.12
C ALA A 14 -6.30 -19.23 -3.78
N PHE A 15 -6.59 -18.34 -2.81
CA PHE A 15 -6.09 -18.49 -1.44
C PHE A 15 -6.66 -19.75 -0.77
N ALA A 16 -7.97 -20.00 -0.90
CA ALA A 16 -8.62 -21.16 -0.30
C ALA A 16 -8.05 -22.50 -0.81
N ARG A 17 -7.61 -22.56 -2.07
CA ARG A 17 -6.95 -23.77 -2.61
C ARG A 17 -5.50 -23.94 -2.14
N ALA A 18 -4.84 -22.86 -1.77
CA ALA A 18 -3.40 -22.87 -1.47
C ALA A 18 -3.08 -22.93 0.03
N VAL A 19 -4.01 -22.45 0.87
CA VAL A 19 -3.83 -22.40 2.33
C VAL A 19 -4.32 -23.70 2.95
N ASP A 20 -3.45 -24.36 3.72
CA ASP A 20 -3.73 -25.60 4.44
C ASP A 20 -3.12 -25.58 5.85
N SER A 21 -3.22 -26.68 6.60
CA SER A 21 -2.70 -26.81 7.97
C SER A 21 -1.17 -26.71 8.10
N ARG A 22 -0.44 -26.69 6.99
CA ARG A 22 1.03 -26.52 6.94
C ARG A 22 1.40 -25.05 6.67
N THR A 23 0.42 -24.21 6.35
CA THR A 23 0.64 -22.80 6.10
C THR A 23 0.86 -22.06 7.41
N ALA A 24 2.03 -21.46 7.60
CA ALA A 24 2.33 -20.68 8.80
C ALA A 24 1.95 -19.19 8.63
N LEU A 25 2.04 -18.66 7.40
CA LEU A 25 1.86 -17.25 7.11
C LEU A 25 1.28 -17.05 5.70
N VAL A 26 0.25 -16.22 5.58
CA VAL A 26 -0.29 -15.71 4.32
C VAL A 26 0.11 -14.25 4.18
N VAL A 27 0.72 -13.89 3.04
CA VAL A 27 1.16 -12.53 2.75
C VAL A 27 0.53 -12.04 1.46
N THR A 28 -0.10 -10.87 1.49
CA THR A 28 -0.63 -10.22 0.28
C THR A 28 -0.62 -8.69 0.43
N SER A 29 -0.73 -7.98 -0.70
CA SER A 29 -0.96 -6.53 -0.68
C SER A 29 -2.45 -6.22 -0.55
N HIS A 30 -2.81 -5.16 0.20
CA HIS A 30 -4.18 -4.65 0.23
C HIS A 30 -4.55 -3.95 -1.09
N VAL A 31 -3.60 -3.21 -1.68
CA VAL A 31 -3.77 -2.59 -3.00
C VAL A 31 -2.59 -3.01 -3.88
N TYR A 32 -2.88 -3.63 -5.01
CA TYR A 32 -1.85 -4.06 -5.96
C TYR A 32 -1.28 -2.86 -6.72
N TYR A 33 0.01 -2.61 -6.58
CA TYR A 33 0.68 -1.46 -7.21
C TYR A 33 0.76 -1.54 -8.74
N THR A 34 0.54 -2.72 -9.30
CA THR A 34 0.59 -3.02 -10.73
C THR A 34 -0.76 -2.89 -11.43
N THR A 35 -1.86 -2.85 -10.67
CA THR A 35 -3.22 -2.83 -11.23
C THR A 35 -4.16 -1.84 -10.55
N GLY A 36 -3.81 -1.40 -9.33
CA GLY A 36 -4.67 -0.56 -8.50
C GLY A 36 -5.86 -1.31 -7.88
N ALA A 37 -5.96 -2.61 -8.08
CA ALA A 37 -7.02 -3.41 -7.50
C ALA A 37 -6.89 -3.51 -5.97
N ILE A 38 -8.02 -3.42 -5.27
CA ILE A 38 -8.13 -3.59 -3.82
C ILE A 38 -8.46 -5.04 -3.55
N GLN A 39 -7.62 -5.72 -2.77
CA GLN A 39 -7.80 -7.10 -2.34
C GLN A 39 -8.75 -7.16 -1.14
N ASP A 40 -9.61 -8.16 -1.10
CA ASP A 40 -10.38 -8.52 0.08
C ASP A 40 -9.46 -9.17 1.13
N VAL A 41 -8.77 -8.33 1.89
CA VAL A 41 -7.81 -8.80 2.91
C VAL A 41 -8.50 -9.34 4.15
N ALA A 42 -9.73 -8.95 4.46
CA ALA A 42 -10.51 -9.54 5.54
C ALA A 42 -10.88 -10.99 5.23
N GLY A 43 -11.30 -11.26 3.98
CA GLY A 43 -11.52 -12.62 3.50
C GLY A 43 -10.25 -13.47 3.53
N VAL A 44 -9.10 -12.89 3.13
CA VAL A 44 -7.79 -13.58 3.20
C VAL A 44 -7.39 -13.88 4.66
N ALA A 45 -7.55 -12.91 5.58
CA ALA A 45 -7.24 -13.11 6.99
C ALA A 45 -8.10 -14.23 7.60
N LYS A 46 -9.41 -14.22 7.31
CA LYS A 46 -10.33 -15.28 7.74
C LYS A 46 -9.90 -16.66 7.24
N LEU A 47 -9.52 -16.78 5.96
CA LEU A 47 -9.01 -18.05 5.42
C LEU A 47 -7.71 -18.49 6.09
N ALA A 48 -6.78 -17.59 6.32
CA ALA A 48 -5.52 -17.88 7.02
C ALA A 48 -5.81 -18.43 8.43
N HIS A 49 -6.66 -17.75 9.19
CA HIS A 49 -7.00 -18.12 10.57
C HIS A 49 -7.74 -19.45 10.67
N GLN A 50 -8.58 -19.81 9.70
CA GLN A 50 -9.25 -21.11 9.66
C GLN A 50 -8.25 -22.28 9.61
N HIS A 51 -7.04 -22.05 9.13
CA HIS A 51 -5.97 -23.06 9.05
C HIS A 51 -4.85 -22.83 10.08
N GLY A 52 -5.02 -21.87 11.01
CA GLY A 52 -4.01 -21.54 12.03
C GLY A 52 -2.83 -20.73 11.53
N ALA A 53 -2.90 -20.21 10.30
CA ALA A 53 -1.87 -19.35 9.72
C ALA A 53 -2.05 -17.89 10.16
N LEU A 54 -0.95 -17.14 10.24
CA LEU A 54 -0.97 -15.68 10.40
C LEU A 54 -1.25 -14.99 9.07
N CYS A 55 -1.81 -13.77 9.12
CA CYS A 55 -2.05 -12.92 7.96
C CYS A 55 -1.26 -11.63 8.06
N LEU A 56 -0.33 -11.40 7.11
CA LEU A 56 0.44 -10.16 6.96
C LEU A 56 0.00 -9.42 5.71
N ILE A 57 -0.31 -8.14 5.88
CA ILE A 57 -0.80 -7.28 4.79
C ILE A 57 0.19 -6.16 4.51
N ASP A 58 0.63 -6.09 3.25
CA ASP A 58 1.30 -4.91 2.71
C ASP A 58 0.25 -3.85 2.34
N ALA A 59 0.17 -2.80 3.17
CA ALA A 59 -0.73 -1.68 3.00
C ALA A 59 -0.04 -0.42 2.45
N TYR A 60 1.13 -0.57 1.83
CA TYR A 60 1.94 0.53 1.28
C TYR A 60 1.21 1.38 0.26
N GLN A 61 0.27 0.80 -0.48
CA GLN A 61 -0.53 1.50 -1.48
C GLN A 61 -1.95 1.84 -1.00
N SER A 62 -2.37 1.39 0.16
CA SER A 62 -3.73 1.62 0.65
C SER A 62 -3.83 2.71 1.71
N ILE A 63 -2.94 2.69 2.74
CA ILE A 63 -3.03 3.64 3.85
C ILE A 63 -2.76 5.06 3.34
N GLY A 64 -3.70 5.96 3.65
CA GLY A 64 -3.73 7.35 3.21
C GLY A 64 -4.70 7.62 2.05
N GLN A 65 -5.12 6.59 1.28
CA GLN A 65 -6.12 6.74 0.23
C GLN A 65 -7.36 5.84 0.41
N VAL A 66 -7.21 4.71 1.08
CA VAL A 66 -8.29 3.77 1.40
C VAL A 66 -8.42 3.72 2.91
N PRO A 67 -9.63 3.79 3.48
CA PRO A 67 -9.85 3.55 4.90
C PRO A 67 -9.37 2.14 5.29
N VAL A 68 -8.58 2.06 6.36
CA VAL A 68 -8.01 0.80 6.86
C VAL A 68 -8.09 0.79 8.37
N ASP A 69 -8.80 -0.16 8.93
CA ASP A 69 -8.72 -0.52 10.34
C ASP A 69 -8.21 -1.97 10.46
N ALA A 70 -7.01 -2.14 11.00
CA ALA A 70 -6.38 -3.45 11.12
C ALA A 70 -7.15 -4.43 12.01
N ARG A 71 -7.98 -3.90 12.95
CA ARG A 71 -8.80 -4.72 13.85
C ARG A 71 -10.06 -5.22 13.16
N GLU A 72 -10.73 -4.34 12.40
CA GLU A 72 -11.91 -4.70 11.61
C GLU A 72 -11.56 -5.69 10.50
N LEU A 73 -10.39 -5.51 9.87
CA LEU A 73 -9.84 -6.42 8.86
C LEU A 73 -9.33 -7.74 9.45
N ASP A 74 -9.25 -7.82 10.79
CA ASP A 74 -8.78 -8.99 11.54
C ASP A 74 -7.39 -9.50 11.11
N VAL A 75 -6.50 -8.60 10.65
CA VAL A 75 -5.14 -8.96 10.23
C VAL A 75 -4.18 -9.02 11.42
N ASP A 76 -3.13 -9.84 11.31
CA ASP A 76 -2.15 -10.06 12.37
C ASP A 76 -1.00 -9.06 12.31
N VAL A 77 -0.52 -8.78 11.11
CA VAL A 77 0.53 -7.81 10.85
C VAL A 77 0.12 -6.95 9.66
N LEU A 78 0.32 -5.64 9.78
CA LEU A 78 0.11 -4.71 8.69
C LEU A 78 1.30 -3.76 8.61
N LEU A 79 1.82 -3.55 7.41
CA LEU A 79 2.95 -2.65 7.19
C LEU A 79 2.64 -1.59 6.13
N THR A 80 3.21 -0.39 6.34
CA THR A 80 3.14 0.71 5.38
C THR A 80 4.35 1.63 5.50
N GLY A 81 4.60 2.44 4.49
CA GLY A 81 5.63 3.48 4.51
C GLY A 81 5.04 4.87 4.43
N SER A 82 5.77 5.85 4.98
CA SER A 82 5.35 7.25 5.01
C SER A 82 5.36 7.94 3.63
N LEU A 83 6.20 7.46 2.71
CA LEU A 83 6.61 8.17 1.48
C LEU A 83 5.59 8.22 0.33
N LYS A 84 4.46 7.52 0.43
CA LYS A 84 3.46 7.46 -0.65
C LYS A 84 2.20 8.26 -0.28
N TRP A 85 1.09 7.58 -0.09
CA TRP A 85 -0.22 8.20 0.19
C TRP A 85 -0.31 8.91 1.55
N LEU A 86 0.68 8.70 2.44
CA LEU A 86 0.80 9.42 3.72
C LEU A 86 1.59 10.72 3.61
N LEU A 87 2.11 11.08 2.42
CA LEU A 87 2.80 12.35 2.14
C LEU A 87 4.02 12.63 3.03
N GLY A 88 4.64 11.59 3.58
CA GLY A 88 5.85 11.70 4.39
C GLY A 88 7.13 11.50 3.59
N GLY A 89 8.27 11.71 4.24
CA GLY A 89 9.59 11.48 3.65
C GLY A 89 9.94 9.99 3.50
N GLN A 90 11.02 9.71 2.78
CA GLN A 90 11.58 8.37 2.63
C GLN A 90 12.31 7.92 3.91
N GLY A 91 12.42 6.61 4.15
CA GLY A 91 13.21 6.03 5.24
C GLY A 91 12.44 5.82 6.54
N LEU A 92 11.10 5.87 6.51
CA LEU A 92 10.24 5.51 7.64
C LEU A 92 9.14 4.55 7.19
N ALA A 93 8.97 3.48 7.95
CA ALA A 93 7.86 2.54 7.80
C ALA A 93 7.14 2.36 9.15
N TYR A 94 5.89 2.00 9.08
CA TYR A 94 5.06 1.66 10.24
C TYR A 94 4.69 0.19 10.16
N VAL A 95 4.77 -0.50 11.29
CA VAL A 95 4.36 -1.90 11.42
C VAL A 95 3.35 -2.00 12.56
N TYR A 96 2.16 -2.44 12.24
CA TYR A 96 1.19 -2.88 13.23
C TYR A 96 1.37 -4.38 13.45
N VAL A 97 1.41 -4.80 14.71
CA VAL A 97 1.38 -6.18 15.12
C VAL A 97 0.23 -6.36 16.11
N ARG A 98 -0.63 -7.34 15.89
CA ARG A 98 -1.72 -7.68 16.80
C ARG A 98 -1.18 -7.93 18.21
N LYS A 99 -1.74 -7.26 19.21
CA LYS A 99 -1.21 -7.23 20.59
C LYS A 99 -0.83 -8.61 21.15
N PRO A 100 -1.65 -9.69 21.05
CA PRO A 100 -1.27 -11.00 21.56
C PRO A 100 -0.08 -11.66 20.86
N LEU A 101 0.31 -11.16 19.68
CA LEU A 101 1.45 -11.67 18.92
C LEU A 101 2.76 -10.94 19.23
N VAL A 102 2.69 -9.74 19.82
CA VAL A 102 3.89 -8.93 20.05
C VAL A 102 4.95 -9.71 20.84
N GLU A 103 4.56 -10.37 21.93
CA GLU A 103 5.48 -11.13 22.77
C GLU A 103 5.83 -12.51 22.20
N LYS A 104 4.96 -13.07 21.34
CA LYS A 104 5.16 -14.38 20.72
C LYS A 104 6.11 -14.35 19.53
N LEU A 105 6.17 -13.22 18.84
CA LEU A 105 7.04 -13.05 17.69
C LEU A 105 8.44 -12.60 18.14
N GLU A 106 9.43 -13.40 17.81
CA GLU A 106 10.83 -13.07 18.09
C GLU A 106 11.46 -12.47 16.83
N PRO A 107 11.95 -11.20 16.88
CA PRO A 107 12.62 -10.61 15.74
C PRO A 107 13.95 -11.33 15.51
N THR A 108 14.21 -11.78 14.28
CA THR A 108 15.47 -12.41 13.88
C THR A 108 16.62 -11.42 13.80
N ALA A 109 16.32 -10.13 13.60
CA ALA A 109 17.27 -9.03 13.68
C ALA A 109 16.89 -8.16 14.87
N VAL A 110 17.76 -8.07 15.85
CA VAL A 110 17.55 -7.29 17.08
C VAL A 110 18.41 -6.03 17.03
N SER A 111 17.84 -4.93 17.46
CA SER A 111 18.53 -3.65 17.53
C SER A 111 18.60 -3.12 18.96
N TRP A 112 19.42 -2.11 19.11
CA TRP A 112 19.59 -1.38 20.38
C TRP A 112 18.27 -0.79 20.92
N PHE A 113 17.35 -0.39 20.06
CA PHE A 113 16.05 0.17 20.47
C PHE A 113 14.99 -0.90 20.77
N GLY A 114 15.24 -2.13 20.34
CA GLY A 114 14.34 -3.28 20.57
C GLY A 114 14.48 -3.94 21.94
N VAL A 115 15.44 -3.51 22.77
CA VAL A 115 15.70 -4.10 24.10
C VAL A 115 15.08 -3.26 25.22
N GLU A 116 14.83 -3.87 26.38
CA GLU A 116 14.22 -3.23 27.54
C GLU A 116 15.04 -2.05 28.08
N ASP A 117 16.34 -2.29 28.27
CA ASP A 117 17.28 -1.26 28.76
C ASP A 117 18.44 -1.12 27.78
N GLN A 118 18.31 -0.16 26.88
CA GLN A 118 19.32 0.11 25.85
C GLN A 118 20.62 0.73 26.40
N PHE A 119 20.62 1.23 27.65
CA PHE A 119 21.78 1.83 28.29
C PHE A 119 22.44 0.93 29.32
N ALA A 120 21.94 -0.26 29.57
CA ALA A 120 22.61 -1.24 30.44
C ALA A 120 23.94 -1.71 29.87
N PHE A 121 24.11 -1.68 28.55
CA PHE A 121 25.31 -2.17 27.83
C PHE A 121 25.75 -3.61 28.24
N ASP A 122 24.79 -4.41 28.72
CA ASP A 122 25.05 -5.80 29.13
C ASP A 122 24.92 -6.74 27.93
N SER A 123 26.06 -7.08 27.30
CA SER A 123 26.11 -7.97 26.15
C SER A 123 25.86 -9.45 26.50
N SER A 124 25.76 -9.80 27.80
CA SER A 124 25.51 -11.17 28.24
C SER A 124 24.03 -11.55 28.29
N LYS A 125 23.12 -10.55 28.19
CA LYS A 125 21.66 -10.75 28.31
C LYS A 125 20.92 -10.04 27.20
N LEU A 126 20.08 -10.76 26.49
CA LEU A 126 19.12 -10.21 25.56
C LEU A 126 17.73 -10.22 26.18
N ARG A 127 17.21 -9.04 26.48
CA ARG A 127 15.83 -8.85 26.94
C ARG A 127 15.12 -7.93 25.97
N LEU A 128 14.22 -8.51 25.17
CA LEU A 128 13.40 -7.73 24.25
C LEU A 128 12.31 -6.97 25.00
N ARG A 129 11.95 -5.79 24.48
CA ARG A 129 10.81 -5.03 24.97
C ARG A 129 9.53 -5.86 24.92
N SER A 130 8.62 -5.62 25.83
CA SER A 130 7.29 -6.25 25.87
C SER A 130 6.28 -5.58 24.93
N ASP A 131 6.64 -4.44 24.33
CA ASP A 131 5.83 -3.69 23.37
C ASP A 131 6.34 -3.84 21.92
N ALA A 132 5.60 -3.31 20.94
CA ALA A 132 5.93 -3.43 19.51
C ALA A 132 7.27 -2.78 19.13
N ARG A 133 7.87 -1.93 19.98
CA ARG A 133 9.20 -1.40 19.74
C ARG A 133 10.30 -2.45 19.73
N ARG A 134 10.00 -3.68 20.17
CA ARG A 134 10.93 -4.82 20.00
C ARG A 134 11.29 -5.10 18.53
N PHE A 135 10.46 -4.62 17.59
CA PHE A 135 10.67 -4.73 16.14
C PHE A 135 11.37 -3.50 15.54
N GLU A 136 11.69 -2.49 16.32
CA GLU A 136 12.40 -1.30 15.84
C GLU A 136 13.85 -1.61 15.50
N MET A 137 14.34 -0.99 14.43
CA MET A 137 15.67 -1.23 13.87
C MET A 137 16.54 0.02 14.03
N GLY A 138 17.44 0.03 15.00
CA GLY A 138 18.46 1.06 15.17
C GLY A 138 17.91 2.50 15.39
N THR A 139 18.80 3.47 15.21
CA THR A 139 18.48 4.89 15.42
C THR A 139 17.50 5.40 14.37
N PRO A 140 16.36 5.98 14.77
CA PRO A 140 15.38 6.50 13.81
C PRO A 140 15.97 7.67 13.00
N ALA A 141 15.57 7.75 11.73
CA ALA A 141 15.88 8.88 10.84
C ALA A 141 15.05 10.10 11.27
N VAL A 142 15.53 10.84 12.27
CA VAL A 142 14.81 11.94 12.92
C VAL A 142 14.24 12.98 11.94
N PRO A 143 14.97 13.47 10.91
CA PRO A 143 14.38 14.38 9.92
C PRO A 143 13.18 13.78 9.19
N THR A 144 13.22 12.47 8.85
CA THR A 144 12.12 11.76 8.21
C THR A 144 10.91 11.62 9.14
N VAL A 145 11.11 11.45 10.44
CA VAL A 145 10.02 11.41 11.42
C VAL A 145 9.24 12.72 11.42
N TYR A 146 9.92 13.87 11.36
CA TYR A 146 9.25 15.18 11.31
C TYR A 146 8.47 15.37 10.00
N THR A 147 9.03 15.03 8.84
CA THR A 147 8.31 15.08 7.56
C THR A 147 7.13 14.11 7.52
N ALA A 148 7.28 12.91 8.05
CA ALA A 148 6.21 11.93 8.14
C ALA A 148 5.07 12.41 9.06
N ARG A 149 5.42 13.05 10.18
CA ARG A 149 4.44 13.65 11.09
C ARG A 149 3.60 14.72 10.41
N SER A 150 4.22 15.64 9.65
CA SER A 150 3.51 16.69 8.91
C SER A 150 2.54 16.10 7.88
N GLY A 151 2.96 15.05 7.14
CA GLY A 151 2.08 14.33 6.22
C GLY A 151 0.89 13.69 6.93
N LEU A 152 1.13 12.99 8.05
CA LEU A 152 0.07 12.36 8.85
C LEU A 152 -0.90 13.38 9.45
N GLU A 153 -0.42 14.53 9.92
CA GLU A 153 -1.25 15.62 10.43
C GLU A 153 -2.19 16.14 9.34
N LEU A 154 -1.70 16.36 8.10
CA LEU A 154 -2.50 16.77 6.96
C LEU A 154 -3.55 15.70 6.59
N ILE A 155 -3.15 14.42 6.49
CA ILE A 155 -4.10 13.32 6.22
C ILE A 155 -5.19 13.25 7.28
N ARG A 156 -4.85 13.45 8.56
CA ARG A 156 -5.81 13.45 9.66
C ARG A 156 -6.74 14.66 9.62
N GLU A 157 -6.23 15.83 9.27
CA GLU A 157 -7.03 17.06 9.13
C GLU A 157 -8.05 16.94 7.99
N VAL A 158 -7.63 16.46 6.83
CA VAL A 158 -8.50 16.23 5.67
C VAL A 158 -9.49 15.10 5.95
N GLY A 159 -9.05 14.03 6.58
CA GLY A 159 -9.79 12.80 6.88
C GLY A 159 -9.76 11.79 5.73
N VAL A 160 -9.41 10.54 6.04
CA VAL A 160 -9.21 9.47 5.04
C VAL A 160 -10.47 9.19 4.22
N GLU A 161 -11.66 9.28 4.83
CA GLU A 161 -12.95 9.12 4.13
C GLU A 161 -13.16 10.20 3.05
N ARG A 162 -12.79 11.44 3.35
CA ARG A 162 -12.89 12.54 2.37
C ARG A 162 -11.86 12.35 1.26
N ILE A 163 -10.65 11.93 1.63
CA ILE A 163 -9.57 11.59 0.67
C ILE A 163 -10.06 10.47 -0.25
N ARG A 164 -10.60 9.38 0.29
CA ARG A 164 -11.14 8.25 -0.50
C ARG A 164 -12.19 8.72 -1.51
N ARG A 165 -13.17 9.51 -1.07
CA ARG A 165 -14.19 10.07 -1.97
C ARG A 165 -13.59 10.93 -3.07
N ARG A 166 -12.65 11.81 -2.74
CA ARG A 166 -11.98 12.68 -3.71
C ARG A 166 -11.14 11.91 -4.71
N VAL A 167 -10.31 10.96 -4.24
CA VAL A 167 -9.47 10.11 -5.10
C VAL A 167 -10.36 9.27 -6.01
N SER A 168 -11.44 8.69 -5.51
CA SER A 168 -12.39 7.93 -6.35
C SER A 168 -13.01 8.80 -7.44
N ALA A 169 -13.42 10.02 -7.12
CA ALA A 169 -14.00 10.94 -8.11
C ALA A 169 -12.98 11.34 -9.20
N LEU A 170 -11.72 11.61 -8.81
CA LEU A 170 -10.66 11.90 -9.78
C LEU A 170 -10.33 10.68 -10.64
N THR A 171 -10.33 9.50 -10.06
CA THR A 171 -10.10 8.25 -10.79
C THR A 171 -11.22 7.96 -11.79
N GLU A 172 -12.47 8.23 -11.43
CA GLU A 172 -13.61 8.08 -12.34
C GLU A 172 -13.54 9.07 -13.50
N ASP A 173 -13.29 10.35 -13.23
CA ASP A 173 -13.07 11.36 -14.28
C ASP A 173 -11.94 10.94 -15.24
N LEU A 174 -10.83 10.44 -14.70
CA LEU A 174 -9.70 9.97 -15.50
C LEU A 174 -10.10 8.78 -16.41
N LEU A 175 -10.81 7.79 -15.86
CA LEU A 175 -11.30 6.62 -16.60
C LEU A 175 -12.32 6.99 -17.68
N ASP A 176 -13.22 7.92 -17.39
CA ASP A 176 -14.20 8.40 -18.36
C ASP A 176 -13.51 9.10 -19.54
N ARG A 177 -12.52 9.95 -19.26
CA ARG A 177 -11.71 10.60 -20.31
C ARG A 177 -10.94 9.58 -21.15
N MET A 178 -10.36 8.55 -20.52
CA MET A 178 -9.67 7.46 -21.22
C MET A 178 -10.63 6.68 -22.13
N ARG A 179 -11.83 6.37 -21.65
CA ARG A 179 -12.84 5.69 -22.44
C ARG A 179 -13.25 6.50 -23.66
N VAL A 180 -13.51 7.81 -23.49
CA VAL A 180 -13.80 8.74 -24.60
C VAL A 180 -12.64 8.82 -25.60
N ALA A 181 -11.40 8.72 -25.09
CA ALA A 181 -10.18 8.76 -25.90
C ALA A 181 -9.85 7.39 -26.57
N GLY A 182 -10.64 6.35 -26.33
CA GLY A 182 -10.39 4.99 -26.86
C GLY A 182 -9.16 4.31 -26.27
N MET A 183 -8.75 4.67 -25.05
CA MET A 183 -7.56 4.12 -24.39
C MET A 183 -7.92 2.87 -23.59
N SER A 184 -7.12 1.82 -23.73
CA SER A 184 -7.22 0.61 -22.91
C SER A 184 -6.64 0.83 -21.52
N VAL A 185 -7.35 0.32 -20.50
CA VAL A 185 -6.99 0.41 -19.10
C VAL A 185 -6.96 -0.97 -18.47
N ARG A 186 -5.90 -1.28 -17.74
CA ARG A 186 -5.78 -2.49 -16.91
C ARG A 186 -6.13 -2.16 -15.48
N GLY A 187 -7.07 -2.86 -14.88
CA GLY A 187 -7.46 -2.65 -13.47
C GLY A 187 -8.83 -3.22 -13.14
N ALA A 188 -9.20 -3.18 -11.87
CA ALA A 188 -10.51 -3.63 -11.40
C ALA A 188 -11.63 -2.74 -11.94
N ALA A 189 -12.74 -3.37 -12.36
CA ALA A 189 -13.87 -2.66 -12.96
C ALA A 189 -14.73 -1.90 -11.92
N GLY A 190 -14.87 -2.46 -10.71
CA GLY A 190 -15.74 -1.91 -9.67
C GLY A 190 -15.11 -0.71 -8.94
N ARG A 191 -15.92 0.28 -8.58
CA ARG A 191 -15.48 1.44 -7.81
C ARG A 191 -14.89 1.05 -6.45
N GLU A 192 -15.54 0.11 -5.75
CA GLU A 192 -15.13 -0.35 -4.41
C GLU A 192 -13.87 -1.22 -4.45
N THR A 193 -13.64 -1.91 -5.56
CA THR A 193 -12.47 -2.78 -5.76
C THR A 193 -11.30 -2.06 -6.44
N ARG A 194 -11.39 -0.74 -6.65
CA ARG A 194 -10.40 0.07 -7.33
C ARG A 194 -9.85 1.17 -6.43
N SER A 195 -8.54 1.32 -6.41
CA SER A 195 -7.83 2.41 -5.72
C SER A 195 -7.65 3.64 -6.64
N GLY A 196 -6.87 4.62 -6.20
CA GLY A 196 -6.48 5.77 -7.02
C GLY A 196 -5.41 5.47 -8.07
N ILE A 197 -5.00 4.22 -8.26
CA ILE A 197 -4.00 3.81 -9.24
C ILE A 197 -4.68 3.38 -10.53
N VAL A 198 -4.32 3.98 -11.65
CA VAL A 198 -4.84 3.68 -13.00
C VAL A 198 -3.69 3.29 -13.92
N MET A 199 -3.83 2.15 -14.61
CA MET A 199 -2.84 1.63 -15.54
C MET A 199 -3.36 1.80 -16.97
N VAL A 200 -2.74 2.70 -17.74
CA VAL A 200 -3.07 2.96 -19.15
C VAL A 200 -2.16 2.14 -20.03
N GLU A 201 -2.71 1.20 -20.77
CA GLU A 201 -1.90 0.34 -21.66
C GLU A 201 -1.24 1.12 -22.79
N ARG A 202 0.04 0.86 -23.00
CA ARG A 202 0.88 1.48 -24.04
C ARG A 202 1.96 0.50 -24.48
N GLU A 203 2.26 0.48 -25.79
CA GLU A 203 3.37 -0.30 -26.34
C GLU A 203 4.72 0.23 -25.85
N ASP A 204 4.90 1.56 -25.84
CA ASP A 204 6.09 2.22 -25.29
C ASP A 204 5.71 3.17 -24.14
N PRO A 205 5.50 2.62 -22.94
CA PRO A 205 5.14 3.42 -21.77
C PRO A 205 6.28 4.32 -21.29
N ALA A 206 7.54 3.96 -21.57
CA ALA A 206 8.69 4.75 -21.16
C ALA A 206 8.75 6.08 -21.93
N THR A 207 8.50 6.05 -23.24
CA THR A 207 8.42 7.28 -24.06
C THR A 207 7.20 8.12 -23.65
N ALA A 208 6.06 7.50 -23.39
CA ALA A 208 4.87 8.22 -22.93
C ALA A 208 5.13 8.95 -21.59
N VAL A 209 5.81 8.32 -20.63
CA VAL A 209 6.17 8.94 -19.34
C VAL A 209 7.16 10.10 -19.54
N ARG A 210 8.14 9.99 -20.45
CA ARG A 210 9.05 11.11 -20.76
C ARG A 210 8.30 12.33 -21.32
N ARG A 211 7.32 12.11 -22.21
CA ARG A 211 6.47 13.19 -22.77
C ARG A 211 5.62 13.85 -21.68
N LEU A 212 5.01 13.05 -20.81
CA LEU A 212 4.26 13.54 -19.65
C LEU A 212 5.15 14.40 -18.75
N ALA A 213 6.35 13.92 -18.42
CA ALA A 213 7.30 14.65 -17.58
C ALA A 213 7.74 15.98 -18.19
N GLN A 214 8.00 16.04 -19.51
CA GLN A 214 8.32 17.27 -20.24
C GLN A 214 7.20 18.31 -20.17
N ALA A 215 5.95 17.85 -20.07
CA ALA A 215 4.79 18.71 -19.87
C ALA A 215 4.48 18.98 -18.39
N GLY A 216 5.33 18.53 -17.45
CA GLY A 216 5.14 18.74 -16.01
C GLY A 216 4.14 17.78 -15.34
N VAL A 217 3.79 16.67 -16.00
CA VAL A 217 2.99 15.59 -15.40
C VAL A 217 3.93 14.49 -14.93
N ILE A 218 4.12 14.39 -13.62
CA ILE A 218 5.03 13.41 -13.01
C ILE A 218 4.26 12.12 -12.73
N CYS A 219 4.66 11.05 -13.40
CA CYS A 219 4.13 9.71 -13.25
C CYS A 219 5.21 8.67 -13.51
N ASP A 220 4.86 7.39 -13.46
CA ASP A 220 5.79 6.32 -13.80
C ASP A 220 5.12 5.27 -14.71
N TYR A 221 5.85 4.20 -15.03
CA TYR A 221 5.33 3.11 -15.85
C TYR A 221 5.64 1.74 -15.25
N ARG A 222 4.91 0.75 -15.72
CA ARG A 222 5.13 -0.68 -15.50
C ARG A 222 5.15 -1.37 -16.87
N PRO A 223 5.58 -2.62 -16.95
CA PRO A 223 5.57 -3.33 -18.23
C PRO A 223 4.21 -3.22 -18.94
N GLY A 224 4.24 -2.62 -20.14
CA GLY A 224 3.07 -2.44 -21.00
C GLY A 224 2.07 -1.35 -20.57
N ALA A 225 2.35 -0.53 -19.55
CA ALA A 225 1.39 0.49 -19.12
C ALA A 225 2.03 1.70 -18.44
N VAL A 226 1.48 2.89 -18.69
CA VAL A 226 1.72 4.10 -17.89
C VAL A 226 0.86 4.02 -16.62
N ARG A 227 1.44 4.32 -15.46
CA ARG A 227 0.74 4.37 -14.18
C ARG A 227 0.46 5.81 -13.76
N LEU A 228 -0.81 6.15 -13.71
CA LEU A 228 -1.30 7.41 -13.17
C LEU A 228 -1.90 7.18 -11.78
N SER A 229 -1.62 8.10 -10.85
CA SER A 229 -2.04 7.93 -9.45
C SER A 229 -2.44 9.29 -8.87
N PRO A 230 -3.60 9.85 -9.27
CA PRO A 230 -4.05 11.14 -8.76
C PRO A 230 -4.29 11.06 -7.25
N HIS A 231 -3.69 11.98 -6.51
CA HIS A 231 -3.92 12.13 -5.08
C HIS A 231 -5.03 13.16 -4.82
N PHE A 232 -5.53 13.29 -3.59
CA PHE A 232 -6.64 14.20 -3.27
C PHE A 232 -6.39 15.66 -3.61
N TYR A 233 -5.14 16.11 -3.70
CA TYR A 233 -4.75 17.48 -4.06
C TYR A 233 -4.71 17.72 -5.59
N ASN A 234 -4.80 16.67 -6.40
CA ASN A 234 -4.93 16.83 -7.84
C ASN A 234 -6.31 17.33 -8.26
N THR A 235 -6.40 17.79 -9.50
CA THR A 235 -7.61 18.35 -10.10
C THR A 235 -8.00 17.59 -11.36
N THR A 236 -9.21 17.82 -11.87
CA THR A 236 -9.66 17.29 -13.16
C THR A 236 -8.88 17.90 -14.33
N ALA A 237 -8.31 19.10 -14.17
CA ALA A 237 -7.43 19.71 -15.17
C ALA A 237 -6.09 18.95 -15.29
N ASP A 238 -5.58 18.38 -14.19
CA ASP A 238 -4.39 17.52 -14.25
C ASP A 238 -4.68 16.23 -15.04
N ASN A 239 -5.86 15.64 -14.84
CA ASN A 239 -6.31 14.48 -15.60
C ASN A 239 -6.44 14.82 -17.10
N GLU A 240 -7.10 15.93 -17.43
CA GLU A 240 -7.27 16.39 -18.81
C GLU A 240 -5.93 16.55 -19.50
N LYS A 241 -4.99 17.26 -18.89
CA LYS A 241 -3.63 17.45 -19.39
C LYS A 241 -2.91 16.12 -19.65
N ALA A 242 -3.03 15.17 -18.71
CA ALA A 242 -2.41 13.85 -18.87
C ALA A 242 -3.00 13.10 -20.08
N ILE A 243 -4.31 13.15 -20.27
CA ILE A 243 -5.00 12.49 -21.39
C ILE A 243 -4.63 13.12 -22.73
N GLU A 244 -4.59 14.46 -22.82
CA GLU A 244 -4.17 15.17 -24.03
C GLU A 244 -2.79 14.72 -24.51
N ILE A 245 -1.82 14.63 -23.60
CA ILE A 245 -0.46 14.19 -23.90
C ILE A 245 -0.41 12.71 -24.32
N LEU A 246 -1.22 11.88 -23.68
CA LEU A 246 -1.28 10.45 -24.02
C LEU A 246 -2.00 10.18 -25.35
N ARG A 247 -2.84 11.09 -25.85
CA ARG A 247 -3.51 10.96 -27.15
C ARG A 247 -2.59 11.32 -28.33
N ALA A 248 -1.70 12.26 -28.13
CA ALA A 248 -0.73 12.69 -29.15
C ALA A 248 0.39 11.68 -29.33
#